data_db8672ccc85a3f4787552841d96fcc0c
#
_entry.id   db8672ccc85a3f4787552841d96fcc0c
#
_cell.length_a   1.000
_cell.length_b   1.000
_cell.length_c   1.000
_cell.angle_alpha   90.00
_cell.angle_beta   90.00
_cell.angle_gamma   90.00
#
_symmetry.space_group_name_H-M   'P 1'
#
loop_
_entity.id
_entity.type
_entity.pdbx_description
1 polymer ?
#
loop_
_entity_poly.entity_id
_entity_poly.type
_entity_poly.pdbx_seq_one_letter_code
_entity_poly.pdbx_strand_id
1 'polypeptide(L)'
;MDIQNHYYGHSAALAQHAGLRSVRHIDGLLQHGWTVRSPTLVHFSDFARLPRTASRLVWSHAARGWDASVDPFETTPIGAPFLYLSAQTADQEVEPLGATVAFPVHDTRLVKLEHDDAVLARELAERDGPSLVCLHPEDLERPEKRRVWVEHGHRVVSAGERRDPQFLGRILRLVRGARRVVSNQLSTAVVYAAAEGTPTAIYGGDIAIGTLGTEVSRRTRELWPEFHDEAADAVRQEIARQELGYEHLLDPTALRTALGWDRTSPGPLLSYWTGAPLRKAGAVLGLVKRTEGVQDAGSGVSPLVFLRHPLSHLPSRLPRLPERDALLPDPLVPTR
;
A
#
# COMPACT_ATOMS: atom_id res chain seq x y z
N MET A 1 11.12 -12.94 -2.25
CA MET A 1 11.17 -11.56 -2.74
C MET A 1 9.92 -11.17 -3.46
N ASP A 2 9.46 -12.00 -4.34
CA ASP A 2 8.24 -11.79 -5.14
C ASP A 2 6.94 -11.67 -4.31
N ILE A 3 6.92 -12.14 -3.06
CA ILE A 3 5.72 -12.13 -2.21
C ILE A 3 5.13 -10.72 -1.99
N GLN A 4 5.97 -9.70 -1.91
CA GLN A 4 5.54 -8.30 -1.73
C GLN A 4 4.88 -7.73 -3.00
N ASN A 5 5.24 -8.25 -4.16
CA ASN A 5 4.66 -7.86 -5.44
C ASN A 5 3.16 -8.19 -5.53
N HIS A 6 2.68 -9.09 -4.67
CA HIS A 6 1.30 -9.54 -4.64
C HIS A 6 0.48 -8.96 -3.48
N TYR A 7 1.04 -7.99 -2.75
CA TYR A 7 0.30 -7.33 -1.68
C TYR A 7 -0.76 -6.36 -2.23
N TYR A 8 -1.79 -6.16 -1.45
CA TYR A 8 -2.85 -5.17 -1.66
C TYR A 8 -3.60 -5.30 -3.01
N GLY A 9 -3.59 -6.50 -3.63
CA GLY A 9 -4.25 -6.70 -4.93
C GLY A 9 -3.50 -6.13 -6.14
N HIS A 10 -2.31 -5.57 -5.96
CA HIS A 10 -1.56 -4.88 -7.02
C HIS A 10 -1.31 -5.77 -8.25
N SER A 11 -0.78 -6.97 -8.03
CA SER A 11 -0.51 -7.88 -9.14
C SER A 11 -1.78 -8.38 -9.84
N ALA A 12 -2.92 -8.43 -9.14
CA ALA A 12 -4.19 -8.79 -9.75
C ALA A 12 -4.69 -7.67 -10.69
N ALA A 13 -4.64 -6.41 -10.24
CA ALA A 13 -5.01 -5.26 -11.08
C ALA A 13 -4.15 -5.16 -12.34
N LEU A 14 -2.83 -5.32 -12.19
CA LEU A 14 -1.89 -5.32 -13.31
C LEU A 14 -2.14 -6.50 -14.27
N ALA A 15 -2.39 -7.71 -13.74
CA ALA A 15 -2.63 -8.89 -14.57
C ALA A 15 -3.93 -8.78 -15.36
N GLN A 16 -4.98 -8.19 -14.77
CA GLN A 16 -6.23 -7.93 -15.47
C GLN A 16 -6.04 -6.91 -16.60
N HIS A 17 -5.36 -5.80 -16.34
CA HIS A 17 -5.04 -4.81 -17.36
C HIS A 17 -4.21 -5.43 -18.50
N ALA A 18 -3.24 -6.26 -18.15
CA ALA A 18 -2.42 -6.98 -19.11
C ALA A 18 -3.19 -8.07 -19.89
N GLY A 19 -4.48 -8.31 -19.63
CA GLY A 19 -5.30 -9.32 -20.29
C GLY A 19 -4.90 -10.76 -19.97
N LEU A 20 -4.31 -10.99 -18.80
CA LEU A 20 -3.94 -12.34 -18.36
C LEU A 20 -5.14 -13.07 -17.75
N ARG A 21 -5.12 -14.40 -17.81
CA ARG A 21 -6.13 -15.27 -17.17
C ARG A 21 -5.80 -15.64 -15.72
N SER A 22 -4.59 -15.34 -15.28
CA SER A 22 -4.11 -15.59 -13.91
C SER A 22 -2.95 -14.68 -13.58
N VAL A 23 -2.76 -14.39 -12.29
CA VAL A 23 -1.57 -13.68 -11.82
C VAL A 23 -0.33 -14.52 -12.10
N ARG A 24 0.74 -13.85 -12.51
CA ARG A 24 2.07 -14.45 -12.75
C ARG A 24 3.10 -13.84 -11.82
N HIS A 25 4.22 -14.54 -11.64
CA HIS A 25 5.38 -13.98 -10.94
C HIS A 25 5.92 -12.76 -11.71
N ILE A 26 6.25 -11.71 -10.98
CA ILE A 26 6.83 -10.48 -11.53
C ILE A 26 8.35 -10.61 -11.52
N ASP A 27 8.98 -10.29 -12.64
CA ASP A 27 10.45 -10.27 -12.74
C ASP A 27 10.96 -8.93 -12.22
N GLY A 28 11.23 -8.87 -10.93
CA GLY A 28 11.68 -7.67 -10.23
C GLY A 28 10.96 -7.42 -8.91
N LEU A 29 11.04 -6.18 -8.46
CA LEU A 29 10.39 -5.69 -7.24
C LEU A 29 9.44 -4.56 -7.59
N LEU A 30 8.21 -4.68 -7.14
CA LEU A 30 7.15 -3.70 -7.33
C LEU A 30 7.00 -2.81 -6.08
N GLN A 31 6.98 -1.51 -6.28
CA GLN A 31 6.57 -0.56 -5.25
C GLN A 31 5.13 -0.86 -4.79
N HIS A 32 4.89 -0.91 -3.48
CA HIS A 32 3.61 -1.34 -2.92
C HIS A 32 2.87 -0.28 -2.07
N GLY A 33 3.33 0.97 -2.09
CA GLY A 33 2.68 2.10 -1.42
C GLY A 33 3.30 3.42 -1.87
N TRP A 34 2.58 4.51 -1.70
CA TRP A 34 3.13 5.85 -1.83
C TRP A 34 4.07 6.14 -0.65
N THR A 35 5.13 6.88 -0.89
CA THR A 35 6.16 7.17 0.11
C THR A 35 6.62 8.61 0.07
N VAL A 36 6.93 9.17 1.25
CA VAL A 36 7.46 10.53 1.43
C VAL A 36 8.93 10.67 0.98
N ARG A 37 9.63 9.56 0.86
CA ARG A 37 11.02 9.46 0.38
C ARG A 37 11.08 8.57 -0.85
N SER A 38 12.23 8.50 -1.49
CA SER A 38 12.40 7.59 -2.63
C SER A 38 11.94 6.16 -2.29
N PRO A 39 11.09 5.54 -3.13
CA PRO A 39 10.60 4.17 -2.93
C PRO A 39 11.72 3.15 -2.77
N THR A 40 12.87 3.38 -3.38
CA THR A 40 14.01 2.48 -3.30
C THR A 40 14.62 2.44 -1.91
N LEU A 41 14.58 3.55 -1.18
CA LEU A 41 15.02 3.61 0.22
C LEU A 41 13.99 2.99 1.17
N VAL A 42 12.71 3.14 0.87
CA VAL A 42 11.63 2.71 1.77
C VAL A 42 11.22 1.26 1.52
N HIS A 43 10.98 0.89 0.26
CA HIS A 43 10.43 -0.42 -0.08
C HIS A 43 11.47 -1.45 -0.48
N PHE A 44 12.63 -1.00 -0.98
CA PHE A 44 13.66 -1.90 -1.53
C PHE A 44 14.94 -1.95 -0.71
N SER A 45 15.03 -1.20 0.39
CA SER A 45 16.21 -1.18 1.26
C SER A 45 16.61 -2.55 1.78
N ASP A 46 15.64 -3.39 2.13
CA ASP A 46 15.87 -4.77 2.60
C ASP A 46 16.45 -5.69 1.52
N PHE A 47 16.44 -5.24 0.28
CA PHE A 47 16.87 -5.99 -0.90
C PHE A 47 18.18 -5.46 -1.50
N ALA A 48 18.97 -4.72 -0.76
CA ALA A 48 20.29 -4.21 -1.19
C ALA A 48 21.24 -5.30 -1.71
N ARG A 49 20.98 -6.57 -1.40
CA ARG A 49 21.72 -7.73 -1.92
C ARG A 49 21.11 -8.37 -3.17
N LEU A 50 20.05 -7.79 -3.73
CA LEU A 50 19.59 -8.22 -5.03
C LEU A 50 20.66 -7.94 -6.09
N PRO A 51 20.76 -8.78 -7.12
CA PRO A 51 21.55 -8.43 -8.28
C PRO A 51 21.20 -7.01 -8.74
N ARG A 52 22.20 -6.21 -9.11
CA ARG A 52 21.96 -4.88 -9.68
C ARG A 52 21.06 -4.92 -10.92
N THR A 53 21.01 -6.07 -11.57
CA THR A 53 20.18 -6.39 -12.73
C THR A 53 18.71 -6.66 -12.40
N ALA A 54 18.33 -6.78 -11.13
CA ALA A 54 16.92 -6.98 -10.79
C ALA A 54 16.13 -5.69 -11.06
N SER A 55 15.10 -5.76 -11.88
CA SER A 55 14.20 -4.63 -12.16
C SER A 55 13.57 -4.11 -10.89
N ARG A 56 13.53 -2.79 -10.75
CA ARG A 56 12.82 -2.09 -9.66
C ARG A 56 11.75 -1.23 -10.29
N LEU A 57 10.51 -1.66 -10.08
CA LEU A 57 9.34 -1.08 -10.71
C LEU A 57 8.73 -0.08 -9.72
N VAL A 58 8.88 1.19 -10.03
CA VAL A 58 8.36 2.30 -9.22
C VAL A 58 7.12 2.89 -9.86
N TRP A 59 6.36 3.67 -9.10
CA TRP A 59 5.16 4.28 -9.66
C TRP A 59 5.48 5.50 -10.52
N SER A 60 6.31 6.41 -10.02
CA SER A 60 6.61 7.66 -10.69
C SER A 60 8.04 8.12 -10.41
N HIS A 61 8.70 8.68 -11.43
CA HIS A 61 9.91 9.48 -11.26
C HIS A 61 9.60 10.96 -11.04
N ALA A 62 8.37 11.38 -11.28
CA ALA A 62 7.91 12.75 -11.06
C ALA A 62 7.37 12.97 -9.64
N ALA A 63 7.32 11.92 -8.78
CA ALA A 63 6.92 12.05 -7.40
C ALA A 63 7.89 12.97 -6.64
N ARG A 64 7.35 13.90 -5.83
CA ARG A 64 8.16 14.90 -5.09
C ARG A 64 9.11 14.27 -4.07
N GLY A 65 8.80 13.06 -3.60
CA GLY A 65 9.69 12.27 -2.74
C GLY A 65 10.82 11.56 -3.47
N TRP A 66 10.79 11.55 -4.82
CA TRP A 66 11.82 10.90 -5.62
C TRP A 66 13.13 11.67 -5.57
N ASP A 67 14.22 10.96 -5.39
CA ASP A 67 15.57 11.53 -5.42
C ASP A 67 16.53 10.54 -6.10
N ALA A 68 16.83 10.82 -7.36
CA ALA A 68 17.74 10.00 -8.16
C ALA A 68 19.18 9.97 -7.60
N SER A 69 19.59 10.98 -6.84
CA SER A 69 20.96 11.08 -6.32
C SER A 69 21.23 10.09 -5.19
N VAL A 70 20.19 9.69 -4.46
CA VAL A 70 20.27 8.71 -3.37
C VAL A 70 19.90 7.30 -3.81
N ASP A 71 19.55 7.14 -5.08
CA ASP A 71 19.10 5.86 -5.64
C ASP A 71 20.26 5.16 -6.35
N PRO A 72 20.86 4.13 -5.73
CA PRO A 72 21.99 3.41 -6.33
C PRO A 72 21.54 2.43 -7.43
N PHE A 73 20.26 2.39 -7.76
CA PHE A 73 19.69 1.36 -8.61
C PHE A 73 18.93 1.95 -9.80
N GLU A 74 19.00 1.27 -10.92
CA GLU A 74 18.14 1.55 -12.05
C GLU A 74 16.69 1.16 -11.72
N THR A 75 15.75 2.08 -12.00
CA THR A 75 14.33 1.92 -11.73
C THR A 75 13.53 2.20 -13.01
N THR A 76 12.40 1.52 -13.14
CA THR A 76 11.48 1.68 -14.26
C THR A 76 10.14 2.18 -13.73
N PRO A 77 9.70 3.39 -14.11
CA PRO A 77 8.39 3.87 -13.72
C PRO A 77 7.30 3.16 -14.56
N ILE A 78 6.25 2.70 -13.89
CA ILE A 78 5.17 1.94 -14.53
C ILE A 78 3.77 2.43 -14.12
N GLY A 79 3.67 3.50 -13.34
CA GLY A 79 2.40 3.91 -12.75
C GLY A 79 1.94 3.02 -11.60
N ALA A 80 1.11 3.56 -10.73
CA ALA A 80 0.55 2.82 -9.60
C ALA A 80 -0.49 1.80 -10.07
N PRO A 81 -0.51 0.57 -9.51
CA PRO A 81 -1.54 -0.43 -9.82
C PRO A 81 -2.97 0.07 -9.60
N PHE A 82 -3.15 1.00 -8.69
CA PHE A 82 -4.42 1.68 -8.44
C PHE A 82 -4.98 2.38 -9.69
N LEU A 83 -4.14 3.09 -10.43
CA LEU A 83 -4.58 3.82 -11.64
C LEU A 83 -5.03 2.87 -12.75
N TYR A 84 -4.41 1.69 -12.87
CA TYR A 84 -4.85 0.66 -13.81
C TYR A 84 -6.23 0.11 -13.45
N LEU A 85 -6.47 -0.14 -12.14
CA LEU A 85 -7.78 -0.58 -11.68
C LEU A 85 -8.84 0.51 -11.85
N SER A 86 -8.49 1.75 -11.54
CA SER A 86 -9.36 2.90 -11.76
C SER A 86 -9.80 3.01 -13.22
N ALA A 87 -8.85 2.91 -14.16
CA ALA A 87 -9.15 2.94 -15.59
C ALA A 87 -10.03 1.76 -16.06
N GLN A 88 -9.80 0.56 -15.51
CA GLN A 88 -10.60 -0.64 -15.84
C GLN A 88 -12.04 -0.61 -15.32
N THR A 89 -12.32 0.25 -14.35
CA THR A 89 -13.62 0.39 -13.69
C THR A 89 -14.23 1.78 -13.87
N ALA A 90 -13.77 2.52 -14.88
CA ALA A 90 -14.22 3.89 -15.10
C ALA A 90 -15.71 3.98 -15.46
N ASP A 91 -16.26 2.93 -16.04
CA ASP A 91 -17.66 2.76 -16.41
C ASP A 91 -18.53 2.17 -15.29
N GLN A 92 -17.94 1.76 -14.17
CA GLN A 92 -18.66 1.21 -13.04
C GLN A 92 -19.09 2.30 -12.07
N GLU A 93 -20.38 2.50 -11.93
CA GLU A 93 -20.94 3.39 -10.93
C GLU A 93 -20.76 2.82 -9.53
N VAL A 94 -20.36 3.67 -8.60
CA VAL A 94 -20.29 3.35 -7.18
C VAL A 94 -21.37 4.12 -6.44
N GLU A 95 -22.22 3.41 -5.72
CA GLU A 95 -23.24 4.04 -4.90
C GLU A 95 -22.59 4.93 -3.83
N PRO A 96 -23.04 6.20 -3.71
CA PRO A 96 -22.52 7.10 -2.70
C PRO A 96 -22.74 6.57 -1.28
N LEU A 97 -21.69 6.52 -0.48
CA LEU A 97 -21.77 6.08 0.91
C LEU A 97 -22.43 7.11 1.83
N GLY A 98 -22.59 8.37 1.36
CA GLY A 98 -23.16 9.47 2.12
C GLY A 98 -22.34 9.88 3.36
N ALA A 99 -21.18 9.30 3.55
CA ALA A 99 -20.33 9.44 4.73
C ALA A 99 -18.89 9.80 4.37
N THR A 100 -18.18 10.37 5.31
CA THR A 100 -16.72 10.47 5.27
C THR A 100 -16.11 9.10 5.52
N VAL A 101 -15.01 8.79 4.80
CA VAL A 101 -14.23 7.57 5.01
C VAL A 101 -12.87 7.94 5.59
N ALA A 102 -12.55 7.42 6.76
CA ALA A 102 -11.25 7.63 7.39
C ALA A 102 -10.34 6.42 7.17
N PHE A 103 -9.08 6.70 6.85
CA PHE A 103 -7.99 5.73 6.78
C PHE A 103 -6.90 6.14 7.77
N PRO A 104 -7.03 5.78 9.06
CA PRO A 104 -5.98 6.06 10.03
C PRO A 104 -4.67 5.39 9.62
N VAL A 105 -3.55 6.06 9.86
CA VAL A 105 -2.26 5.37 9.76
C VAL A 105 -2.17 4.33 10.87
N HIS A 106 -1.49 3.26 10.58
CA HIS A 106 -1.44 2.10 11.47
C HIS A 106 0.00 1.73 11.81
N ASP A 107 0.18 1.16 13.00
CA ASP A 107 1.40 0.48 13.37
C ASP A 107 1.66 -0.69 12.42
N THR A 108 2.93 -0.91 12.14
CA THR A 108 3.36 -2.17 11.57
C THR A 108 4.20 -2.93 12.60
N ARG A 109 4.44 -4.21 12.35
CA ARG A 109 5.37 -4.99 13.20
C ARG A 109 6.78 -4.40 13.24
N LEU A 110 7.10 -3.53 12.29
CA LEU A 110 8.43 -3.00 12.04
C LEU A 110 8.55 -1.53 12.43
N VAL A 111 7.43 -0.80 12.43
CA VAL A 111 7.39 0.65 12.69
C VAL A 111 6.30 0.92 13.70
N LYS A 112 6.67 1.48 14.84
CA LYS A 112 5.74 1.99 15.84
C LYS A 112 5.42 3.43 15.56
N LEU A 113 4.14 3.77 15.65
CA LEU A 113 3.62 5.11 15.51
C LEU A 113 3.16 5.63 16.87
N GLU A 114 3.57 6.82 17.23
CA GLU A 114 3.06 7.50 18.41
C GLU A 114 1.93 8.45 17.98
N HIS A 115 0.72 7.95 18.07
CA HIS A 115 -0.51 8.71 17.82
C HIS A 115 -1.63 8.21 18.73
N ASP A 116 -2.61 9.07 18.95
CA ASP A 116 -3.82 8.74 19.71
C ASP A 116 -5.03 8.67 18.75
N ASP A 117 -5.52 7.46 18.52
CA ASP A 117 -6.71 7.23 17.70
C ASP A 117 -7.96 7.97 18.26
N ALA A 118 -8.04 8.20 19.57
CA ALA A 118 -9.18 8.89 20.16
C ALA A 118 -9.21 10.39 19.80
N VAL A 119 -8.05 11.01 19.60
CA VAL A 119 -7.96 12.39 19.11
C VAL A 119 -8.54 12.49 17.71
N LEU A 120 -8.11 11.62 16.81
CA LEU A 120 -8.62 11.60 15.44
C LEU A 120 -10.11 11.21 15.40
N ALA A 121 -10.55 10.24 16.19
CA ALA A 121 -11.95 9.81 16.23
C ALA A 121 -12.88 10.94 16.69
N ARG A 122 -12.49 11.69 17.71
CA ARG A 122 -13.23 12.85 18.19
C ARG A 122 -13.28 13.96 17.15
N GLU A 123 -12.15 14.34 16.59
CA GLU A 123 -12.09 15.39 15.56
C GLU A 123 -12.92 15.04 14.32
N LEU A 124 -12.88 13.77 13.91
CA LEU A 124 -13.70 13.25 12.81
C LEU A 124 -15.19 13.33 13.13
N ALA A 125 -15.60 12.99 14.37
CA ALA A 125 -17.00 13.08 14.80
C ALA A 125 -17.49 14.54 14.84
N GLU A 126 -16.64 15.45 15.30
CA GLU A 126 -16.96 16.89 15.40
C GLU A 126 -17.07 17.56 14.02
N ARG A 127 -16.19 17.24 13.08
CA ARG A 127 -16.14 17.90 11.76
C ARG A 127 -17.03 17.25 10.71
N ASP A 128 -17.11 15.94 10.70
CA ASP A 128 -17.77 15.17 9.64
C ASP A 128 -18.97 14.35 10.12
N GLY A 129 -19.12 14.15 11.43
CA GLY A 129 -20.15 13.31 12.02
C GLY A 129 -19.81 11.81 11.93
N PRO A 130 -20.82 10.93 12.08
CA PRO A 130 -20.64 9.48 11.97
C PRO A 130 -20.02 9.09 10.62
N SER A 131 -18.90 8.40 10.67
CA SER A 131 -18.06 8.10 9.50
C SER A 131 -17.76 6.62 9.39
N LEU A 132 -17.28 6.19 8.22
CA LEU A 132 -16.70 4.85 8.04
C LEU A 132 -15.20 4.93 8.31
N VAL A 133 -14.67 3.98 9.08
CA VAL A 133 -13.25 3.91 9.40
C VAL A 133 -12.69 2.60 8.87
N CYS A 134 -11.87 2.68 7.83
CA CYS A 134 -11.23 1.52 7.24
C CYS A 134 -9.94 1.21 7.98
N LEU A 135 -9.97 0.23 8.85
CA LEU A 135 -8.82 -0.21 9.62
C LEU A 135 -7.97 -1.23 8.87
N HIS A 136 -6.67 -1.17 9.11
CA HIS A 136 -5.75 -2.21 8.66
C HIS A 136 -6.06 -3.53 9.40
N PRO A 137 -5.90 -4.70 8.76
CA PRO A 137 -6.18 -6.00 9.38
C PRO A 137 -5.52 -6.21 10.75
N GLU A 138 -4.28 -5.76 10.92
CA GLU A 138 -3.56 -5.89 12.19
C GLU A 138 -4.21 -5.08 13.34
N ASP A 139 -4.82 -3.94 13.03
CA ASP A 139 -5.56 -3.14 14.02
C ASP A 139 -6.97 -3.68 14.26
N LEU A 140 -7.56 -4.31 13.23
CA LEU A 140 -8.84 -5.01 13.38
C LEU A 140 -8.78 -6.18 14.37
N GLU A 141 -7.67 -6.87 14.46
CA GLU A 141 -7.45 -7.96 15.40
C GLU A 141 -7.37 -7.47 16.87
N ARG A 142 -7.27 -6.15 17.08
CA ARG A 142 -7.13 -5.51 18.40
C ARG A 142 -8.46 -4.88 18.82
N PRO A 143 -9.20 -5.50 19.77
CA PRO A 143 -10.51 -4.99 20.22
C PRO A 143 -10.45 -3.54 20.73
N GLU A 144 -9.36 -3.17 21.42
CA GLU A 144 -9.14 -1.83 21.94
C GLU A 144 -9.06 -0.79 20.82
N LYS A 145 -8.41 -1.11 19.71
CA LYS A 145 -8.33 -0.22 18.53
C LYS A 145 -9.71 0.00 17.89
N ARG A 146 -10.50 -1.06 17.74
CA ARG A 146 -11.86 -0.95 17.18
C ARG A 146 -12.79 -0.15 18.09
N ARG A 147 -12.69 -0.39 19.41
CA ARG A 147 -13.55 0.23 20.43
C ARG A 147 -13.49 1.75 20.38
N VAL A 148 -12.29 2.33 20.24
CA VAL A 148 -12.10 3.77 20.17
C VAL A 148 -13.00 4.40 19.09
N TRP A 149 -13.06 3.81 17.92
CA TRP A 149 -13.88 4.34 16.81
C TRP A 149 -15.37 4.19 17.05
N VAL A 150 -15.79 3.03 17.57
CA VAL A 150 -17.21 2.74 17.87
C VAL A 150 -17.73 3.64 19.00
N GLU A 151 -16.95 3.90 20.03
CA GLU A 151 -17.31 4.79 21.14
C GLU A 151 -17.51 6.23 20.69
N HIS A 152 -16.87 6.66 19.60
CA HIS A 152 -17.07 7.98 19.00
C HIS A 152 -18.15 7.99 17.89
N GLY A 153 -18.92 6.90 17.74
CA GLY A 153 -20.06 6.81 16.82
C GLY A 153 -19.69 6.43 15.39
N HIS A 154 -18.47 5.98 15.14
CA HIS A 154 -18.05 5.55 13.81
C HIS A 154 -18.32 4.08 13.55
N ARG A 155 -18.42 3.69 12.27
CA ARG A 155 -18.51 2.30 11.81
C ARG A 155 -17.16 1.85 11.29
N VAL A 156 -16.70 0.69 11.77
CA VAL A 156 -15.44 0.10 11.32
C VAL A 156 -15.68 -0.84 10.15
N VAL A 157 -14.84 -0.72 9.13
CA VAL A 157 -14.78 -1.59 7.94
C VAL A 157 -13.32 -1.96 7.64
N SER A 158 -13.11 -2.86 6.69
CA SER A 158 -11.77 -3.25 6.23
C SER A 158 -11.72 -3.48 4.73
N ALA A 159 -10.55 -3.26 4.15
CA ALA A 159 -10.26 -3.67 2.78
C ALA A 159 -9.81 -5.15 2.70
N GLY A 160 -9.66 -5.84 3.82
CA GLY A 160 -9.22 -7.23 3.90
C GLY A 160 -7.73 -7.41 4.12
N GLU A 161 -7.30 -8.66 4.05
CA GLU A 161 -5.91 -9.05 4.22
C GLU A 161 -5.00 -8.48 3.12
N ARG A 162 -3.75 -8.14 3.45
CA ARG A 162 -2.80 -7.59 2.47
C ARG A 162 -2.52 -8.50 1.25
N ARG A 163 -2.87 -9.80 1.31
CA ARG A 163 -2.76 -10.75 0.20
C ARG A 163 -4.08 -10.96 -0.53
N ASP A 164 -5.13 -10.32 -0.10
CA ASP A 164 -6.43 -10.41 -0.77
C ASP A 164 -6.36 -9.70 -2.14
N PRO A 165 -6.63 -10.39 -3.24
CA PRO A 165 -6.60 -9.79 -4.58
C PRO A 165 -7.66 -8.70 -4.79
N GLN A 166 -8.70 -8.66 -3.96
CA GLN A 166 -9.76 -7.67 -4.00
C GLN A 166 -9.51 -6.47 -3.07
N PHE A 167 -8.38 -6.44 -2.35
CA PHE A 167 -8.05 -5.35 -1.42
C PHE A 167 -8.13 -3.99 -2.11
N LEU A 168 -7.45 -3.84 -3.25
CA LEU A 168 -7.39 -2.57 -3.97
C LEU A 168 -8.76 -2.14 -4.50
N GLY A 169 -9.59 -3.08 -4.91
CA GLY A 169 -10.95 -2.83 -5.34
C GLY A 169 -11.84 -2.28 -4.24
N ARG A 170 -11.72 -2.82 -3.01
CA ARG A 170 -12.45 -2.28 -1.84
C ARG A 170 -11.97 -0.87 -1.47
N ILE A 171 -10.67 -0.60 -1.57
CA ILE A 171 -10.14 0.75 -1.38
C ILE A 171 -10.72 1.70 -2.41
N LEU A 172 -10.69 1.33 -3.70
CA LEU A 172 -11.23 2.17 -4.77
C LEU A 172 -12.73 2.43 -4.60
N ARG A 173 -13.51 1.39 -4.23
CA ARG A 173 -14.93 1.55 -3.93
C ARG A 173 -15.18 2.51 -2.77
N LEU A 174 -14.44 2.37 -1.67
CA LEU A 174 -14.54 3.27 -0.52
C LEU A 174 -14.20 4.72 -0.91
N VAL A 175 -13.13 4.90 -1.67
CA VAL A 175 -12.69 6.20 -2.14
C VAL A 175 -13.73 6.87 -3.03
N ARG A 176 -14.25 6.16 -4.05
CA ARG A 176 -15.25 6.71 -4.98
C ARG A 176 -16.60 6.98 -4.32
N GLY A 177 -17.00 6.14 -3.36
CA GLY A 177 -18.26 6.31 -2.64
C GLY A 177 -18.23 7.35 -1.53
N ALA A 178 -17.04 7.76 -1.07
CA ALA A 178 -16.89 8.68 0.03
C ALA A 178 -17.30 10.11 -0.32
N ARG A 179 -17.97 10.80 0.61
CA ARG A 179 -18.14 12.25 0.53
C ARG A 179 -16.80 12.98 0.66
N ARG A 180 -15.91 12.47 1.49
CA ARG A 180 -14.55 12.92 1.75
C ARG A 180 -13.72 11.77 2.27
N VAL A 181 -12.43 11.76 1.96
CA VAL A 181 -11.46 10.84 2.58
C VAL A 181 -10.58 11.59 3.56
N VAL A 182 -10.44 11.03 4.76
CA VAL A 182 -9.67 11.61 5.87
C VAL A 182 -8.59 10.65 6.33
N SER A 183 -7.45 11.19 6.73
CA SER A 183 -6.39 10.45 7.44
C SER A 183 -5.71 11.37 8.45
N ASN A 184 -4.94 10.81 9.36
CA ASN A 184 -4.13 11.61 10.29
C ASN A 184 -2.73 11.93 9.75
N GLN A 185 -2.44 11.50 8.53
CA GLN A 185 -1.22 11.87 7.79
C GLN A 185 -1.46 11.75 6.29
N LEU A 186 -0.68 12.46 5.47
CA LEU A 186 -0.64 12.21 4.04
C LEU A 186 -0.18 10.77 3.81
N SER A 187 -1.07 9.96 3.26
CA SER A 187 -0.92 8.51 3.13
C SER A 187 -1.31 8.04 1.74
N THR A 188 -0.99 6.80 1.40
CA THR A 188 -1.38 6.19 0.13
C THR A 188 -2.88 6.32 -0.14
N ALA A 189 -3.74 6.15 0.87
CA ALA A 189 -5.19 6.24 0.71
C ALA A 189 -5.65 7.67 0.39
N VAL A 190 -5.02 8.70 0.99
CA VAL A 190 -5.31 10.11 0.69
C VAL A 190 -4.89 10.45 -0.75
N VAL A 191 -3.72 9.99 -1.18
CA VAL A 191 -3.25 10.20 -2.56
C VAL A 191 -4.15 9.48 -3.56
N TYR A 192 -4.62 8.27 -3.26
CA TYR A 192 -5.59 7.55 -4.09
C TYR A 192 -6.91 8.32 -4.22
N ALA A 193 -7.43 8.83 -3.09
CA ALA A 193 -8.66 9.59 -3.08
C ALA A 193 -8.56 10.88 -3.90
N ALA A 194 -7.49 11.63 -3.71
CA ALA A 194 -7.24 12.84 -4.48
C ALA A 194 -7.13 12.54 -5.98
N ALA A 195 -6.46 11.46 -6.38
CA ALA A 195 -6.33 11.07 -7.79
C ALA A 195 -7.69 10.75 -8.46
N GLU A 196 -8.65 10.21 -7.68
CA GLU A 196 -10.05 9.99 -8.12
C GLU A 196 -10.90 11.27 -8.10
N GLY A 197 -10.37 12.39 -7.58
CA GLY A 197 -11.13 13.64 -7.42
C GLY A 197 -12.03 13.67 -6.19
N THR A 198 -11.90 12.70 -5.29
CA THR A 198 -12.60 12.70 -4.01
C THR A 198 -11.97 13.72 -3.08
N PRO A 199 -12.75 14.61 -2.44
CA PRO A 199 -12.23 15.57 -1.48
C PRO A 199 -11.44 14.90 -0.37
N THR A 200 -10.31 15.50 0.03
CA THR A 200 -9.43 14.95 1.05
C THR A 200 -9.16 15.92 2.19
N ALA A 201 -8.91 15.40 3.39
CA ALA A 201 -8.42 16.18 4.52
C ALA A 201 -7.46 15.37 5.39
N ILE A 202 -6.57 16.07 6.08
CA ILE A 202 -5.69 15.52 7.09
C ILE A 202 -6.08 16.14 8.42
N TYR A 203 -6.44 15.29 9.39
CA TYR A 203 -6.85 15.68 10.74
C TYR A 203 -5.81 15.19 11.76
N GLY A 204 -5.92 15.71 12.97
CA GLY A 204 -5.00 15.36 14.06
C GLY A 204 -3.68 16.12 14.00
N GLY A 205 -2.86 15.87 14.99
CA GLY A 205 -1.54 16.47 15.14
C GLY A 205 -0.44 15.69 14.42
N ASP A 206 0.79 16.11 14.68
CA ASP A 206 1.96 15.41 14.17
C ASP A 206 2.08 14.00 14.72
N ILE A 207 2.43 13.07 13.85
CA ILE A 207 2.66 11.68 14.20
C ILE A 207 4.15 11.43 14.30
N ALA A 208 4.59 10.89 15.42
CA ALA A 208 5.97 10.43 15.56
C ALA A 208 6.11 9.00 15.05
N ILE A 209 7.13 8.76 14.23
CA ILE A 209 7.38 7.48 13.58
C ILE A 209 8.72 6.93 14.06
N GLY A 210 8.73 6.04 15.03
CA GLY A 210 9.92 5.40 15.56
C GLY A 210 11.06 6.40 15.78
N THR A 211 12.26 6.09 15.29
CA THR A 211 13.45 6.97 15.42
C THR A 211 13.38 8.23 14.55
N LEU A 212 12.47 8.32 13.59
CA LEU A 212 12.29 9.50 12.73
C LEU A 212 11.50 10.62 13.43
N GLY A 213 10.85 10.33 14.59
CA GLY A 213 10.02 11.31 15.26
C GLY A 213 8.98 11.90 14.32
N THR A 214 8.76 13.22 14.39
CA THR A 214 7.81 13.96 13.54
C THR A 214 8.36 14.37 12.17
N GLU A 215 9.54 13.91 11.80
CA GLU A 215 10.21 14.28 10.53
C GLU A 215 9.33 13.99 9.31
N VAL A 216 8.60 12.87 9.32
CA VAL A 216 7.71 12.51 8.21
C VAL A 216 6.56 13.51 8.10
N SER A 217 5.92 13.87 9.20
CA SER A 217 4.84 14.88 9.21
C SER A 217 5.33 16.25 8.75
N ARG A 218 6.51 16.67 9.20
CA ARG A 218 7.14 17.91 8.75
C ARG A 218 7.41 17.89 7.25
N ARG A 219 8.02 16.82 6.75
CA ARG A 219 8.37 16.67 5.35
C ARG A 219 7.14 16.61 4.43
N THR A 220 6.03 16.00 4.87
CA THR A 220 4.79 16.02 4.08
C THR A 220 4.21 17.43 3.94
N ARG A 221 4.29 18.29 4.97
CA ARG A 221 3.87 19.67 4.86
C ARG A 221 4.76 20.50 3.95
N GLU A 222 6.07 20.26 3.99
CA GLU A 222 7.01 20.98 3.15
C GLU A 222 6.89 20.61 1.66
N LEU A 223 6.75 19.34 1.35
CA LEU A 223 6.72 18.86 -0.03
C LEU A 223 5.33 18.83 -0.66
N TRP A 224 4.27 18.69 0.15
CA TRP A 224 2.87 18.63 -0.32
C TRP A 224 1.98 19.56 0.49
N PRO A 225 2.28 20.87 0.56
CA PRO A 225 1.50 21.84 1.34
C PRO A 225 0.03 21.85 0.92
N GLU A 226 -0.27 21.58 -0.34
CA GLU A 226 -1.62 21.59 -0.89
C GLU A 226 -2.58 20.61 -0.21
N PHE A 227 -2.05 19.55 0.43
CA PHE A 227 -2.84 18.60 1.21
C PHE A 227 -3.06 19.03 2.66
N HIS A 228 -2.32 20.03 3.14
CA HIS A 228 -2.37 20.53 4.51
C HIS A 228 -3.02 21.92 4.61
N ASP A 229 -2.93 22.72 3.55
CA ASP A 229 -3.47 24.06 3.45
C ASP A 229 -4.74 24.08 2.57
N GLU A 230 -5.38 25.24 2.48
CA GLU A 230 -6.51 25.43 1.56
C GLU A 230 -6.03 25.38 0.11
N ALA A 231 -6.41 24.34 -0.59
CA ALA A 231 -6.20 24.19 -2.03
C ALA A 231 -7.45 23.59 -2.68
N ALA A 232 -7.67 23.89 -3.95
CA ALA A 232 -8.76 23.31 -4.71
C ALA A 232 -8.51 21.79 -4.91
N ASP A 233 -9.57 20.99 -4.85
CA ASP A 233 -9.46 19.54 -5.04
C ASP A 233 -8.88 19.17 -6.41
N ALA A 234 -9.12 19.98 -7.45
CA ALA A 234 -8.49 19.78 -8.77
C ALA A 234 -6.96 19.90 -8.73
N VAL A 235 -6.40 20.77 -7.90
CA VAL A 235 -4.94 20.89 -7.70
C VAL A 235 -4.40 19.65 -7.01
N ARG A 236 -5.07 19.18 -5.95
CA ARG A 236 -4.71 17.96 -5.25
C ARG A 236 -4.79 16.74 -6.18
N GLN A 237 -5.81 16.69 -7.04
CA GLN A 237 -5.98 15.63 -8.02
C GLN A 237 -4.81 15.56 -9.00
N GLU A 238 -4.40 16.68 -9.54
CA GLU A 238 -3.27 16.74 -10.48
C GLU A 238 -1.96 16.29 -9.82
N ILE A 239 -1.68 16.80 -8.61
CA ILE A 239 -0.51 16.37 -7.83
C ILE A 239 -0.58 14.86 -7.53
N ALA A 240 -1.72 14.36 -7.08
CA ALA A 240 -1.89 12.94 -6.77
C ALA A 240 -1.67 12.05 -8.00
N ARG A 241 -2.14 12.45 -9.17
CA ARG A 241 -1.91 11.74 -10.43
C ARG A 241 -0.43 11.70 -10.79
N GLN A 242 0.27 12.80 -10.63
CA GLN A 242 1.73 12.86 -10.82
C GLN A 242 2.47 11.96 -9.82
N GLU A 243 2.11 12.00 -8.54
CA GLU A 243 2.68 11.15 -7.49
C GLU A 243 2.47 9.65 -7.77
N LEU A 244 1.31 9.29 -8.33
CA LEU A 244 0.98 7.92 -8.70
C LEU A 244 1.51 7.50 -10.08
N GLY A 245 2.12 8.41 -10.84
CA GLY A 245 2.70 8.12 -12.15
C GLY A 245 1.66 7.90 -13.25
N TYR A 246 0.65 8.75 -13.30
CA TYR A 246 -0.38 8.68 -14.36
C TYR A 246 0.24 8.74 -15.78
N GLU A 247 1.27 9.54 -15.98
CA GLU A 247 2.01 9.67 -17.24
C GLU A 247 2.85 8.42 -17.58
N HIS A 248 3.07 7.52 -16.61
CA HIS A 248 3.85 6.30 -16.77
C HIS A 248 2.98 5.05 -16.95
N LEU A 249 1.67 5.22 -17.12
CA LEU A 249 0.78 4.09 -17.40
C LEU A 249 1.15 3.44 -18.73
N LEU A 250 1.31 2.15 -18.71
CA LEU A 250 1.71 1.34 -19.85
C LEU A 250 0.49 0.66 -20.48
N ASP A 251 0.51 0.52 -21.79
CA ASP A 251 -0.43 -0.35 -22.48
C ASP A 251 -0.22 -1.83 -22.08
N PRO A 252 -1.20 -2.73 -22.35
CA PRO A 252 -1.12 -4.11 -21.94
C PRO A 252 0.13 -4.87 -22.40
N THR A 253 0.69 -4.52 -23.55
CA THR A 253 1.88 -5.18 -24.12
C THR A 253 3.15 -4.69 -23.44
N ALA A 254 3.31 -3.37 -23.33
CA ALA A 254 4.43 -2.75 -22.62
C ALA A 254 4.47 -3.17 -21.15
N LEU A 255 3.30 -3.24 -20.49
CA LEU A 255 3.21 -3.70 -19.12
C LEU A 255 3.66 -5.17 -18.97
N ARG A 256 3.25 -6.07 -19.89
CA ARG A 256 3.73 -7.46 -19.87
C ARG A 256 5.25 -7.54 -19.99
N THR A 257 5.84 -6.75 -20.86
CA THR A 257 7.29 -6.70 -21.04
C THR A 257 7.99 -6.17 -19.79
N ALA A 258 7.50 -5.06 -19.20
CA ALA A 258 8.07 -4.49 -17.98
C ALA A 258 8.02 -5.45 -16.77
N LEU A 259 6.96 -6.25 -16.68
CA LEU A 259 6.77 -7.24 -15.61
C LEU A 259 7.40 -8.62 -15.90
N GLY A 260 8.04 -8.81 -17.06
CA GLY A 260 8.60 -10.07 -17.51
C GLY A 260 7.55 -11.14 -17.85
N TRP A 261 6.32 -10.73 -18.18
CA TRP A 261 5.20 -11.64 -18.46
C TRP A 261 5.08 -12.06 -19.92
N ASP A 262 5.84 -11.45 -20.80
CA ASP A 262 6.00 -11.80 -22.22
C ASP A 262 6.92 -13.02 -22.42
N ARG A 263 7.71 -13.38 -21.40
CA ARG A 263 8.68 -14.47 -21.45
C ARG A 263 8.30 -15.58 -20.47
N THR A 264 8.53 -16.83 -20.88
CA THR A 264 8.42 -17.97 -19.98
C THR A 264 9.77 -18.18 -19.28
N SER A 265 10.02 -17.40 -18.23
CA SER A 265 11.24 -17.57 -17.43
C SER A 265 10.93 -18.37 -16.16
N PRO A 266 11.67 -19.45 -15.87
CA PRO A 266 11.55 -20.19 -14.62
C PRO A 266 12.15 -19.45 -13.43
N GLY A 267 12.98 -18.42 -13.68
CA GLY A 267 13.71 -17.69 -12.64
C GLY A 267 12.83 -17.11 -11.53
N PRO A 268 11.79 -16.29 -11.84
CA PRO A 268 10.88 -15.76 -10.83
C PRO A 268 10.17 -16.86 -10.03
N LEU A 269 9.70 -17.92 -10.69
CA LEU A 269 9.06 -19.07 -10.06
C LEU A 269 10.01 -19.78 -9.07
N LEU A 270 11.23 -20.07 -9.51
CA LEU A 270 12.25 -20.70 -8.68
C LEU A 270 12.65 -19.79 -7.50
N SER A 271 12.83 -18.50 -7.76
CA SER A 271 13.13 -17.53 -6.71
C SER A 271 12.03 -17.48 -5.64
N TYR A 272 10.77 -17.52 -6.03
CA TYR A 272 9.63 -17.50 -5.12
C TYR A 272 9.56 -18.79 -4.27
N TRP A 273 9.57 -19.97 -4.92
CA TRP A 273 9.30 -21.24 -4.24
C TRP A 273 10.51 -21.85 -3.53
N THR A 274 11.71 -21.51 -3.94
CA THR A 274 12.95 -22.05 -3.33
C THR A 274 13.82 -20.97 -2.72
N GLY A 275 14.14 -19.92 -3.45
CA GLY A 275 15.03 -18.85 -3.00
C GLY A 275 14.50 -18.05 -1.82
N ALA A 276 13.20 -17.74 -1.79
CA ALA A 276 12.60 -16.97 -0.69
C ALA A 276 12.55 -17.77 0.63
N PRO A 277 12.11 -19.03 0.67
CA PRO A 277 12.19 -19.86 1.87
C PRO A 277 13.61 -20.05 2.39
N LEU A 278 14.58 -20.31 1.51
CA LEU A 278 15.99 -20.48 1.91
C LEU A 278 16.57 -19.22 2.53
N ARG A 279 16.29 -18.04 1.94
CA ARG A 279 16.72 -16.76 2.52
C ARG A 279 16.06 -16.49 3.87
N LYS A 280 14.77 -16.80 4.01
CA LYS A 280 14.06 -16.66 5.28
C LYS A 280 14.65 -17.57 6.35
N ALA A 281 14.91 -18.82 6.02
CA ALA A 281 15.58 -19.77 6.92
C ALA A 281 16.98 -19.26 7.31
N GLY A 282 17.78 -18.79 6.35
CA GLY A 282 19.10 -18.21 6.61
C GLY A 282 19.05 -16.97 7.51
N ALA A 283 18.05 -16.12 7.34
CA ALA A 283 17.86 -14.94 8.19
C ALA A 283 17.43 -15.32 9.62
N VAL A 284 16.55 -16.32 9.77
CA VAL A 284 16.13 -16.83 11.08
C VAL A 284 17.30 -17.50 11.83
N LEU A 285 18.17 -18.21 11.11
CA LEU A 285 19.35 -18.86 11.67
C LEU A 285 20.55 -17.90 11.87
N GLY A 286 20.41 -16.61 11.55
CA GLY A 286 21.49 -15.64 11.66
C GLY A 286 22.61 -15.78 10.62
N LEU A 287 22.43 -16.65 9.63
CA LEU A 287 23.41 -16.88 8.54
C LEU A 287 23.39 -15.76 7.49
N VAL A 288 22.31 -15.01 7.42
CA VAL A 288 22.14 -13.85 6.52
C VAL A 288 21.93 -12.61 7.38
N LYS A 289 22.85 -11.68 7.33
CA LYS A 289 22.67 -10.37 8.00
C LYS A 289 21.44 -9.68 7.39
N ARG A 290 20.50 -9.28 8.26
CA ARG A 290 19.47 -8.32 7.89
C ARG A 290 20.14 -6.99 7.60
N THR A 291 19.75 -6.36 6.52
CA THR A 291 20.14 -4.98 6.26
C THR A 291 19.42 -4.12 7.31
N GLU A 292 20.18 -3.32 8.05
CA GLU A 292 19.64 -2.33 8.97
C GLU A 292 18.93 -1.26 8.13
N GLY A 293 17.66 -1.48 7.85
CA GLY A 293 16.73 -0.45 7.40
C GLY A 293 16.11 0.23 8.63
N VAL A 294 15.21 1.16 8.43
CA VAL A 294 14.42 1.91 9.46
C VAL A 294 13.64 0.98 10.43
N GLN A 295 13.90 -0.30 10.42
CA GLN A 295 13.19 -1.36 11.09
C GLN A 295 13.92 -1.77 12.37
N ASP A 296 13.23 -1.68 13.49
CA ASP A 296 13.70 -2.22 14.77
C ASP A 296 14.17 -3.67 14.63
N ALA A 297 15.41 -3.93 15.00
CA ALA A 297 16.08 -5.23 14.90
C ALA A 297 15.41 -6.36 15.71
N GLY A 298 14.34 -6.06 16.48
CA GLY A 298 13.66 -6.99 17.39
C GLY A 298 12.47 -7.78 16.83
N SER A 299 11.95 -7.46 15.64
CA SER A 299 10.66 -7.98 15.15
C SER A 299 10.72 -9.25 14.29
N GLY A 300 11.83 -9.96 14.28
CA GLY A 300 12.00 -11.19 13.53
C GLY A 300 11.28 -12.40 14.13
N VAL A 301 10.81 -13.31 13.28
CA VAL A 301 10.33 -14.63 13.74
C VAL A 301 11.46 -15.32 14.50
N SER A 302 11.22 -15.68 15.76
CA SER A 302 12.23 -16.38 16.55
C SER A 302 12.54 -17.75 15.91
N PRO A 303 13.79 -18.26 16.03
CA PRO A 303 14.14 -19.60 15.53
C PRO A 303 13.21 -20.69 16.04
N LEU A 304 12.75 -20.59 17.29
CA LEU A 304 11.84 -21.56 17.91
C LEU A 304 10.45 -21.54 17.26
N VAL A 305 9.91 -20.37 16.94
CA VAL A 305 8.61 -20.24 16.26
C VAL A 305 8.73 -20.77 14.82
N PHE A 306 9.84 -20.47 14.13
CA PHE A 306 10.11 -20.99 12.80
C PHE A 306 10.17 -22.52 12.79
N LEU A 307 10.87 -23.14 13.74
CA LEU A 307 10.98 -24.60 13.87
C LEU A 307 9.66 -25.28 14.24
N ARG A 308 8.82 -24.62 15.06
CA ARG A 308 7.50 -25.16 15.44
C ARG A 308 6.49 -25.14 14.30
N HIS A 309 6.58 -24.18 13.40
CA HIS A 309 5.61 -23.99 12.32
C HIS A 309 6.28 -23.75 10.96
N PRO A 310 7.14 -24.68 10.48
CA PRO A 310 7.93 -24.48 9.25
C PRO A 310 7.04 -24.26 8.02
N LEU A 311 5.90 -24.94 7.93
CA LEU A 311 4.98 -24.85 6.79
C LEU A 311 4.27 -23.49 6.70
N SER A 312 4.05 -22.78 7.81
CA SER A 312 3.45 -21.45 7.80
C SER A 312 4.37 -20.39 7.16
N HIS A 313 5.62 -20.72 6.94
CA HIS A 313 6.63 -19.86 6.35
C HIS A 313 6.90 -20.15 4.87
N LEU A 314 6.26 -21.16 4.32
CA LEU A 314 6.29 -21.40 2.87
C LEU A 314 5.55 -20.29 2.11
N PRO A 315 5.95 -19.99 0.87
CA PRO A 315 5.21 -19.08 0.03
C PRO A 315 3.77 -19.57 -0.17
N SER A 316 2.83 -18.66 -0.11
CA SER A 316 1.44 -18.96 -0.47
C SER A 316 1.30 -19.05 -1.99
N ARG A 317 0.25 -19.72 -2.46
CA ARG A 317 -0.11 -19.67 -3.89
C ARG A 317 -0.32 -18.24 -4.34
N LEU A 318 -0.07 -17.97 -5.61
CA LEU A 318 -0.39 -16.67 -6.20
C LEU A 318 -1.89 -16.37 -6.07
N PRO A 319 -2.27 -15.12 -5.90
CA PRO A 319 -3.68 -14.73 -5.79
C PRO A 319 -4.43 -15.10 -7.07
N ARG A 320 -5.72 -15.40 -6.94
CA ARG A 320 -6.60 -15.56 -8.10
C ARG A 320 -7.01 -14.18 -8.61
N LEU A 321 -7.28 -14.08 -9.90
CA LEU A 321 -7.87 -12.87 -10.43
C LEU A 321 -9.32 -12.75 -9.96
N PRO A 322 -9.77 -11.57 -9.49
CA PRO A 322 -11.19 -11.30 -9.32
C PRO A 322 -11.94 -11.38 -10.66
N GLU A 323 -13.20 -11.73 -10.62
CA GLU A 323 -14.07 -11.64 -11.79
C GLU A 323 -14.25 -10.18 -12.19
N ARG A 324 -14.53 -9.92 -13.47
CA ARG A 324 -14.56 -8.57 -14.02
C ARG A 324 -15.70 -7.70 -13.47
N ASP A 325 -16.79 -8.32 -13.10
CA ASP A 325 -17.94 -7.72 -12.44
C ASP A 325 -17.78 -7.57 -10.92
N ALA A 326 -16.74 -8.16 -10.35
CA ALA A 326 -16.41 -8.11 -8.93
C ALA A 326 -15.12 -7.32 -8.62
N LEU A 327 -14.77 -6.32 -9.47
CA LEU A 327 -13.57 -5.50 -9.28
C LEU A 327 -13.71 -4.49 -8.15
N LEU A 328 -14.93 -4.04 -7.85
CA LEU A 328 -15.24 -3.08 -6.80
C LEU A 328 -16.13 -3.72 -5.72
N PRO A 329 -15.65 -4.73 -4.98
CA PRO A 329 -16.47 -5.40 -3.97
C PRO A 329 -16.72 -4.51 -2.76
N ASP A 330 -17.75 -4.84 -1.99
CA ASP A 330 -18.04 -4.17 -0.74
C ASP A 330 -16.90 -4.31 0.27
N PRO A 331 -16.66 -3.28 1.11
CA PRO A 331 -15.73 -3.40 2.21
C PRO A 331 -16.21 -4.47 3.20
N LEU A 332 -15.24 -5.14 3.83
CA LEU A 332 -15.53 -6.17 4.82
C LEU A 332 -15.98 -5.52 6.12
N VAL A 333 -17.08 -6.01 6.67
CA VAL A 333 -17.54 -5.63 8.01
C VAL A 333 -16.96 -6.65 8.99
N PRO A 334 -16.24 -6.22 10.04
CA PRO A 334 -15.71 -7.15 11.03
C PRO A 334 -16.84 -7.92 11.71
N THR A 335 -16.71 -9.22 11.82
CA THR A 335 -17.56 -10.01 12.73
C THR A 335 -17.29 -9.56 14.15
N ARG A 336 -18.38 -9.37 14.92
CA ARG A 336 -18.35 -8.84 16.31
C ARG A 336 -17.46 -9.64 17.24
#